data_195c32cbdb35462d05bd6f3b10e4a48f
#
_entry.id   195c32cbdb35462d05bd6f3b10e4a48f
#
_cell.length_a   1.000
_cell.length_b   1.000
_cell.length_c   1.000
_cell.angle_alpha   90.00
_cell.angle_beta   90.00
_cell.angle_gamma   90.00
#
_symmetry.space_group_name_H-M   'P 1'
#
loop_
_entity.id
_entity.type
_entity.pdbx_description
1 polymer ?
#
loop_
_entity_poly.entity_id
_entity_poly.type
_entity_poly.pdbx_seq_one_letter_code
_entity_poly.pdbx_strand_id
1 'polypeptide(L)'
;AYQCSADIIYERGYPVTINAEDNTHFAAEAAEKVTPGVDRDTPPIMAGEDFSYMLNKRPGAYIMLGNGDGPTVHHPMYNFNDDAIPAGCSWFAEMVETRLPSVG
;
A
#
# COMPACT_ATOMS: atom_id res chain seq x y z
N ALA A 1 -17.61 16.21 37.05
CA ALA A 1 -18.48 15.52 38.00
C ALA A 1 -17.72 14.61 38.99
N TYR A 2 -16.53 14.10 38.61
CA TYR A 2 -15.78 13.14 39.45
C TYR A 2 -14.53 13.74 40.08
N GLN A 3 -14.40 15.07 40.14
CA GLN A 3 -13.25 15.79 40.69
C GLN A 3 -11.91 15.32 40.14
N CYS A 4 -11.91 14.95 38.88
CA CYS A 4 -10.71 14.57 38.14
C CYS A 4 -10.32 15.68 37.16
N SER A 5 -9.04 15.80 36.92
CA SER A 5 -8.45 16.56 35.78
C SER A 5 -7.81 15.60 34.82
N ALA A 6 -7.76 15.96 33.54
CA ALA A 6 -7.07 15.20 32.53
C ALA A 6 -6.15 16.16 31.73
N ASP A 7 -4.89 15.78 31.62
CA ASP A 7 -3.98 16.41 30.70
C ASP A 7 -4.00 15.62 29.38
N ILE A 8 -4.34 16.30 28.30
CA ILE A 8 -4.45 15.66 26.99
C ILE A 8 -3.33 16.17 26.10
N ILE A 9 -2.46 15.26 25.68
CA ILE A 9 -1.44 15.51 24.66
C ILE A 9 -1.93 14.82 23.38
N TYR A 10 -2.19 15.63 22.35
CA TYR A 10 -2.58 15.12 21.04
C TYR A 10 -1.43 15.29 20.05
N GLU A 11 -0.78 14.18 19.70
CA GLU A 11 0.27 14.15 18.70
C GLU A 11 -0.32 13.73 17.36
N ARG A 12 -0.17 14.58 16.34
CA ARG A 12 -0.57 14.23 14.98
C ARG A 12 0.47 13.30 14.39
N GLY A 13 0.04 12.07 14.08
CA GLY A 13 0.85 11.12 13.33
C GLY A 13 0.82 11.35 11.82
N TYR A 14 0.96 10.28 11.05
CA TYR A 14 0.88 10.32 9.59
C TYR A 14 -0.51 10.74 9.11
N PRO A 15 -0.59 11.47 7.97
CA PRO A 15 -1.87 11.67 7.30
C PRO A 15 -2.47 10.34 6.84
N VAL A 16 -3.75 10.34 6.53
CA VAL A 16 -4.41 9.16 5.95
C VAL A 16 -3.80 8.85 4.60
N THR A 17 -3.48 7.58 4.36
CA THR A 17 -3.03 7.08 3.07
C THR A 17 -4.24 6.90 2.17
N ILE A 18 -4.39 7.79 1.19
CA ILE A 18 -5.51 7.78 0.25
C ILE A 18 -4.93 7.70 -1.16
N ASN A 19 -5.22 6.61 -1.84
CA ASN A 19 -4.84 6.42 -3.22
C ASN A 19 -5.66 7.33 -4.15
N ALA A 20 -5.03 7.83 -5.20
CA ALA A 20 -5.75 8.48 -6.29
C ALA A 20 -6.47 7.42 -7.14
N GLU A 21 -7.72 7.67 -7.51
CA GLU A 21 -8.61 6.71 -8.19
C GLU A 21 -7.98 6.18 -9.49
N ASP A 22 -7.57 7.06 -10.41
CA ASP A 22 -6.95 6.67 -11.67
C ASP A 22 -5.67 5.84 -11.47
N ASN A 23 -4.83 6.25 -10.51
CA ASN A 23 -3.59 5.53 -10.21
C ASN A 23 -3.86 4.16 -9.60
N THR A 24 -4.90 4.03 -8.79
CA THR A 24 -5.34 2.73 -8.26
C THR A 24 -5.82 1.82 -9.38
N HIS A 25 -6.58 2.36 -10.33
CA HIS A 25 -7.03 1.61 -11.49
C HIS A 25 -5.85 1.06 -12.30
N PHE A 26 -4.89 1.92 -12.66
CA PHE A 26 -3.69 1.49 -13.39
C PHE A 26 -2.85 0.47 -12.63
N ALA A 27 -2.68 0.67 -11.31
CA ALA A 27 -1.95 -0.26 -10.47
C ALA A 27 -2.62 -1.65 -10.43
N ALA A 28 -3.95 -1.68 -10.34
CA ALA A 28 -4.71 -2.92 -10.34
C ALA A 28 -4.67 -3.62 -11.70
N GLU A 29 -4.81 -2.89 -12.82
CA GLU A 29 -4.68 -3.46 -14.18
C GLU A 29 -3.30 -4.10 -14.41
N ALA A 30 -2.22 -3.45 -13.96
CA ALA A 30 -0.89 -4.03 -14.03
C ALA A 30 -0.76 -5.29 -13.16
N ALA A 31 -1.35 -5.28 -11.96
CA ALA A 31 -1.35 -6.44 -11.08
C ALA A 31 -2.10 -7.62 -11.69
N GLU A 32 -3.25 -7.41 -12.31
CA GLU A 32 -4.05 -8.45 -12.96
C GLU A 32 -3.31 -9.17 -14.10
N LYS A 33 -2.35 -8.51 -14.72
CA LYS A 33 -1.51 -9.13 -15.78
C LYS A 33 -0.42 -10.04 -15.22
N VAL A 34 0.03 -9.81 -14.00
CA VAL A 34 1.19 -10.49 -13.43
C VAL A 34 0.84 -11.43 -12.26
N THR A 35 -0.38 -11.35 -11.74
CA THR A 35 -0.85 -12.21 -10.64
C THR A 35 -2.24 -12.78 -10.94
N PRO A 36 -2.59 -13.96 -10.40
CA PRO A 36 -3.86 -14.60 -10.67
C PRO A 36 -5.06 -13.96 -9.94
N GLY A 37 -4.84 -13.05 -9.01
CA GLY A 37 -5.93 -12.44 -8.25
C GLY A 37 -5.54 -11.08 -7.69
N VAL A 38 -6.44 -10.12 -7.84
CA VAL A 38 -6.32 -8.76 -7.32
C VAL A 38 -7.59 -8.41 -6.57
N ASP A 39 -7.44 -8.05 -5.31
CA ASP A 39 -8.53 -7.49 -4.52
C ASP A 39 -8.55 -5.98 -4.70
N ARG A 40 -9.58 -5.47 -5.33
CA ARG A 40 -9.78 -4.03 -5.56
C ARG A 40 -10.60 -3.36 -4.47
N ASP A 41 -11.16 -4.12 -3.55
CA ASP A 41 -12.11 -3.65 -2.53
C ASP A 41 -11.62 -3.96 -1.12
N THR A 42 -10.33 -3.85 -0.90
CA THR A 42 -9.72 -4.04 0.41
C THR A 42 -10.27 -3.01 1.40
N PRO A 43 -10.82 -3.45 2.55
CA PRO A 43 -11.34 -2.53 3.54
C PRO A 43 -10.23 -1.65 4.14
N PRO A 44 -10.57 -0.44 4.63
CA PRO A 44 -9.61 0.42 5.28
C PRO A 44 -8.89 -0.26 6.44
N ILE A 45 -7.59 -0.09 6.52
CA ILE A 45 -6.74 -0.64 7.57
C ILE A 45 -6.35 0.48 8.54
N MET A 46 -6.51 0.22 9.83
CA MET A 46 -6.12 1.14 10.90
C MET A 46 -4.62 1.02 11.17
N ALA A 47 -3.81 1.57 10.27
CA ALA A 47 -2.35 1.57 10.36
C ALA A 47 -1.79 2.94 9.93
N GLY A 48 -0.58 3.25 10.38
CA GLY A 48 0.18 4.41 9.92
C GLY A 48 1.09 4.03 8.75
N GLU A 49 1.14 4.87 7.72
CA GLU A 49 1.97 4.66 6.53
C GLU A 49 2.53 6.01 6.06
N ASP A 50 3.85 6.13 6.00
CA ASP A 50 4.51 7.39 5.64
C ASP A 50 4.44 7.71 4.14
N PHE A 51 4.13 6.74 3.28
CA PHE A 51 3.82 6.97 1.87
C PHE A 51 2.66 7.96 1.68
N SER A 52 1.84 8.15 2.70
CA SER A 52 0.79 9.18 2.75
C SER A 52 1.32 10.59 2.46
N TYR A 53 2.54 10.91 2.87
CA TYR A 53 3.18 12.19 2.56
C TYR A 53 3.49 12.35 1.08
N MET A 54 3.87 11.25 0.41
CA MET A 54 4.10 11.25 -1.03
C MET A 54 2.79 11.44 -1.79
N LEU A 55 1.72 10.75 -1.37
CA LEU A 55 0.39 10.89 -1.96
C LEU A 55 -0.19 12.29 -1.81
N ASN A 56 0.11 12.99 -0.72
CA ASN A 56 -0.28 14.39 -0.53
C ASN A 56 0.47 15.34 -1.47
N LYS A 57 1.56 14.94 -2.08
CA LYS A 57 2.37 15.74 -3.00
C LYS A 57 2.13 15.40 -4.46
N ARG A 58 1.82 14.15 -4.76
CA ARG A 58 1.60 13.63 -6.11
C ARG A 58 0.50 12.57 -6.09
N PRO A 59 -0.40 12.55 -7.08
CA PRO A 59 -1.30 11.43 -7.27
C PRO A 59 -0.51 10.12 -7.43
N GLY A 60 -0.95 9.09 -6.75
CA GLY A 60 -0.29 7.78 -6.78
C GLY A 60 -1.18 6.71 -6.16
N ALA A 61 -0.66 5.51 -6.08
CA ALA A 61 -1.30 4.40 -5.42
C ALA A 61 -0.29 3.60 -4.58
N TYR A 62 -0.69 3.26 -3.38
CA TYR A 62 -0.04 2.31 -2.51
C TYR A 62 -0.78 0.99 -2.61
N ILE A 63 -0.09 -0.08 -2.92
CA ILE A 63 -0.66 -1.43 -3.02
C ILE A 63 -0.01 -2.36 -2.01
N MET A 64 -0.69 -3.44 -1.68
CA MET A 64 -0.17 -4.50 -0.83
C MET A 64 0.07 -5.74 -1.65
N LEU A 65 1.21 -6.39 -1.40
CA LEU A 65 1.54 -7.69 -1.98
C LEU A 65 1.37 -8.76 -0.91
N GLY A 66 0.57 -9.78 -1.20
CA GLY A 66 0.39 -10.91 -0.29
C GLY A 66 1.70 -11.69 -0.10
N ASN A 67 1.99 -12.05 1.14
CA ASN A 67 3.18 -12.82 1.54
C ASN A 67 2.87 -14.31 1.77
N GLY A 68 1.63 -14.74 1.53
CA GLY A 68 1.15 -16.08 1.90
C GLY A 68 0.66 -16.16 3.34
N ASP A 69 0.39 -17.40 3.79
CA ASP A 69 -0.06 -17.65 5.15
C ASP A 69 1.08 -17.48 6.15
N GLY A 70 0.80 -16.80 7.25
CA GLY A 70 1.78 -16.62 8.32
C GLY A 70 1.55 -15.36 9.14
N PRO A 71 2.44 -15.10 10.10
CA PRO A 71 2.39 -13.86 10.88
C PRO A 71 2.53 -12.62 10.00
N THR A 72 1.79 -11.58 10.35
CA THR A 72 1.86 -10.28 9.65
C THR A 72 3.18 -9.55 9.91
N VAL A 73 3.47 -8.53 9.10
CA VAL A 73 4.60 -7.60 9.33
C VAL A 73 4.61 -7.09 10.79
N HIS A 74 5.79 -6.84 11.33
CA HIS A 74 6.04 -6.45 12.74
C HIS A 74 5.83 -7.56 13.78
N HIS A 75 5.38 -8.74 13.41
CA HIS A 75 5.36 -9.88 14.34
C HIS A 75 6.78 -10.48 14.48
N PRO A 76 7.21 -10.89 15.69
CA PRO A 76 8.57 -11.43 15.90
C PRO A 76 8.90 -12.68 15.06
N MET A 77 7.88 -13.42 14.66
CA MET A 77 8.02 -14.61 13.81
C MET A 77 7.67 -14.36 12.35
N TYR A 78 7.60 -13.09 11.94
CA TYR A 78 7.39 -12.78 10.54
C TYR A 78 8.55 -13.33 9.70
N ASN A 79 8.21 -13.98 8.61
CA ASN A 79 9.17 -14.45 7.61
C ASN A 79 8.72 -14.00 6.24
N PHE A 80 9.59 -13.28 5.54
CA PHE A 80 9.32 -12.85 4.18
C PHE A 80 9.31 -14.06 3.24
N ASN A 81 8.32 -14.14 2.37
CA ASN A 81 8.26 -15.18 1.35
C ASN A 81 8.90 -14.72 0.05
N ASP A 82 10.05 -15.27 -0.27
CA ASP A 82 10.80 -14.94 -1.50
C ASP A 82 10.00 -15.21 -2.77
N ASP A 83 9.00 -16.10 -2.74
CA ASP A 83 8.12 -16.37 -3.87
C ASP A 83 7.24 -15.16 -4.26
N ALA A 84 7.13 -14.17 -3.38
CA ALA A 84 6.45 -12.90 -3.67
C ALA A 84 7.29 -11.96 -4.55
N ILE A 85 8.62 -12.10 -4.56
CA ILE A 85 9.54 -11.21 -5.28
C ILE A 85 9.25 -11.14 -6.79
N PRO A 86 9.08 -12.27 -7.52
CA PRO A 86 8.78 -12.23 -8.95
C PRO A 86 7.51 -11.45 -9.28
N ALA A 87 6.46 -11.58 -8.47
CA ALA A 87 5.21 -10.85 -8.66
C ALA A 87 5.41 -9.34 -8.49
N GLY A 88 6.09 -8.94 -7.42
CA GLY A 88 6.40 -7.52 -7.17
C GLY A 88 7.27 -6.90 -8.26
N CYS A 89 8.34 -7.59 -8.69
CA CYS A 89 9.22 -7.12 -9.76
C CYS A 89 8.47 -7.01 -11.10
N SER A 90 7.66 -8.02 -11.44
CA SER A 90 6.89 -8.03 -12.68
C SER A 90 5.84 -6.90 -12.68
N TRP A 91 5.22 -6.61 -11.54
CA TRP A 91 4.30 -5.50 -11.41
C TRP A 91 4.97 -4.16 -11.70
N PHE A 92 6.16 -3.90 -11.14
CA PHE A 92 6.90 -2.67 -11.42
C PHE A 92 7.30 -2.56 -12.90
N ALA A 93 7.74 -3.66 -13.50
CA ALA A 93 8.07 -3.70 -14.93
C ALA A 93 6.84 -3.37 -15.79
N GLU A 94 5.70 -4.01 -15.51
CA GLU A 94 4.44 -3.78 -16.22
C GLU A 94 3.97 -2.32 -16.08
N MET A 95 4.09 -1.73 -14.88
CA MET A 95 3.77 -0.32 -14.66
C MET A 95 4.63 0.61 -15.52
N VAL A 96 5.94 0.35 -15.60
CA VAL A 96 6.87 1.15 -16.43
C VAL A 96 6.54 1.00 -17.89
N GLU A 97 6.38 -0.22 -18.39
CA GLU A 97 6.11 -0.50 -19.80
C GLU A 97 4.79 0.08 -20.29
N THR A 98 3.77 0.07 -19.44
CA THR A 98 2.45 0.58 -19.82
C THR A 98 2.28 2.08 -19.62
N ARG A 99 2.98 2.68 -18.63
CA ARG A 99 2.81 4.09 -18.28
C ARG A 99 3.91 5.01 -18.80
N LEU A 100 5.07 4.45 -19.12
CA LEU A 100 6.22 5.16 -19.69
C LEU A 100 6.66 4.48 -20.98
N PRO A 101 5.79 4.43 -22.01
CA PRO A 101 6.17 3.80 -23.29
C PRO A 101 7.40 4.50 -23.86
N SER A 102 8.32 3.71 -24.40
CA SER A 102 9.50 4.25 -25.08
C SER A 102 9.06 5.16 -26.22
N VAL A 103 9.54 6.39 -26.23
CA VAL A 103 9.40 7.29 -27.38
C VAL A 103 10.32 6.72 -28.47
N GLY A 104 9.70 6.07 -29.45
CA GLY A 104 10.40 5.57 -30.62
C GLY A 104 10.96 6.68 -31.50
#